data_ff4008570bb47faba1271614d8209bd7
#
_entry.id   ff4008570bb47faba1271614d8209bd7
#
_cell.length_a   1.000
_cell.length_b   1.000
_cell.length_c   1.000
_cell.angle_alpha   90.00
_cell.angle_beta   90.00
_cell.angle_gamma   90.00
#
_symmetry.space_group_name_H-M   'P 1'
#
loop_
_entity.id
_entity.type
_entity.pdbx_description
1 polymer ?
#
loop_
_entity_poly.entity_id
_entity_poly.type
_entity_poly.pdbx_seq_one_letter_code
_entity_poly.pdbx_strand_id
1 'polypeptide(L)'
;MNTKRLEAVLSTFASNVVQEAKNNLQRDVNKYGDNKAGGDLYNTMTYNVQTEKDFFLIDFLMEPYGKFVDKGVQGKTSTYAASALSDFRYGSGTGPKGGLKKGVTEWLNKKKFQWRTELGRFMSYETMSWLIARSIYNKGIEANHFFTKPFDQLLAELPKEMVEGFFLDVEEAIILGQKK
;
A
#
# COMPACT_ATOMS: atom_id res chain seq x y z
N MET A 1 -9.98 11.80 -31.78
CA MET A 1 -11.04 12.03 -30.77
C MET A 1 -10.38 12.71 -29.58
N ASN A 2 -11.00 13.74 -29.00
CA ASN A 2 -10.42 14.39 -27.83
C ASN A 2 -10.86 13.62 -26.59
N THR A 3 -9.94 13.01 -25.86
CA THR A 3 -10.20 12.15 -24.69
C THR A 3 -9.89 12.85 -23.36
N LYS A 4 -9.90 14.19 -23.35
CA LYS A 4 -9.50 15.00 -22.20
C LYS A 4 -10.35 14.77 -20.94
N ARG A 5 -11.67 14.58 -21.13
CA ARG A 5 -12.57 14.35 -19.99
C ARG A 5 -12.36 12.96 -19.41
N LEU A 6 -12.19 11.96 -20.27
CA LEU A 6 -11.89 10.61 -19.85
C LEU A 6 -10.54 10.52 -19.10
N GLU A 7 -9.52 11.21 -19.60
CA GLU A 7 -8.23 11.33 -18.91
C GLU A 7 -8.37 12.04 -17.54
N ALA A 8 -9.19 13.09 -17.47
CA ALA A 8 -9.49 13.79 -16.21
C ALA A 8 -10.20 12.87 -15.19
N VAL A 9 -11.16 12.05 -15.64
CA VAL A 9 -11.85 11.05 -14.79
C VAL A 9 -10.85 10.05 -14.23
N LEU A 10 -9.98 9.49 -15.06
CA LEU A 10 -8.96 8.53 -14.64
C LEU A 10 -7.93 9.15 -13.68
N SER A 11 -7.53 10.40 -13.93
CA SER A 11 -6.63 11.14 -13.05
C SER A 11 -7.27 11.43 -11.69
N THR A 12 -8.55 11.79 -11.68
CA THR A 12 -9.33 12.00 -10.45
C THR A 12 -9.45 10.69 -9.66
N PHE A 13 -9.79 9.59 -10.33
CA PHE A 13 -9.82 8.26 -9.71
C PHE A 13 -8.47 7.91 -9.05
N ALA A 14 -7.37 8.03 -9.80
CA ALA A 14 -6.05 7.69 -9.28
C ALA A 14 -5.63 8.58 -8.10
N SER A 15 -5.96 9.88 -8.17
CA SER A 15 -5.73 10.82 -7.07
C SER A 15 -6.50 10.43 -5.81
N ASN A 16 -7.78 10.10 -5.97
CA ASN A 16 -8.64 9.70 -4.85
C ASN A 16 -8.15 8.39 -4.20
N VAL A 17 -7.74 7.39 -5.00
CA VAL A 17 -7.14 6.15 -4.48
C VAL A 17 -5.90 6.45 -3.62
N VAL A 18 -4.97 7.26 -4.12
CA VAL A 18 -3.75 7.63 -3.39
C VAL A 18 -4.09 8.41 -2.12
N GLN A 19 -5.04 9.35 -2.19
CA GLN A 19 -5.45 10.14 -1.03
C GLN A 19 -6.09 9.27 0.06
N GLU A 20 -7.01 8.38 -0.31
CA GLU A 20 -7.63 7.47 0.66
C GLU A 20 -6.64 6.44 1.23
N ALA A 21 -5.71 5.94 0.40
CA ALA A 21 -4.64 5.09 0.88
C ALA A 21 -3.75 5.80 1.91
N LYS A 22 -3.40 7.06 1.69
CA LYS A 22 -2.68 7.90 2.64
C LYS A 22 -3.49 8.15 3.92
N ASN A 23 -4.78 8.43 3.80
CA ASN A 23 -5.68 8.59 4.93
C ASN A 23 -5.74 7.32 5.78
N ASN A 24 -5.80 6.14 5.15
CA ASN A 24 -5.80 4.86 5.85
C ASN A 24 -4.49 4.60 6.60
N LEU A 25 -3.34 4.91 6.00
CA LEU A 25 -2.05 4.83 6.69
C LEU A 25 -1.96 5.78 7.88
N GLN A 26 -2.61 6.94 7.79
CA GLN A 26 -2.66 7.92 8.86
C GLN A 26 -3.59 7.48 10.01
N ARG A 27 -4.73 6.82 9.68
CA ARG A 27 -5.69 6.28 10.66
C ARG A 27 -5.22 4.97 11.31
N ASP A 28 -4.30 4.24 10.66
CA ASP A 28 -3.75 2.98 11.17
C ASP A 28 -2.79 3.26 12.34
N VAL A 29 -3.40 3.56 13.48
CA VAL A 29 -2.70 3.79 14.74
C VAL A 29 -2.49 2.44 15.42
N ASN A 30 -1.23 2.07 15.63
CA ASN A 30 -0.91 0.86 16.37
C ASN A 30 -1.35 1.00 17.86
N LYS A 31 -1.32 -0.12 18.58
CA LYS A 31 -1.68 -0.15 20.02
C LYS A 31 -0.83 0.76 20.92
N TYR A 32 0.24 1.35 20.41
CA TYR A 32 1.13 2.27 21.11
C TYR A 32 0.91 3.75 20.73
N GLY A 33 -0.11 4.03 19.89
CA GLY A 33 -0.43 5.38 19.48
C GLY A 33 0.35 5.91 18.27
N ASP A 34 1.27 5.10 17.68
CA ASP A 34 1.99 5.51 16.47
C ASP A 34 1.17 5.20 15.22
N ASN A 35 1.12 6.14 14.30
CA ASN A 35 0.59 5.92 12.96
C ASN A 35 1.73 5.79 11.92
N LYS A 36 1.36 5.49 10.69
CA LYS A 36 2.31 5.36 9.57
C LYS A 36 2.43 6.65 8.74
N ALA A 37 1.77 7.74 9.18
CA ALA A 37 1.90 9.03 8.53
C ALA A 37 3.33 9.58 8.65
N GLY A 38 3.80 10.23 7.58
CA GLY A 38 5.16 10.77 7.54
C GLY A 38 6.28 9.74 7.35
N GLY A 39 5.98 8.45 7.21
CA GLY A 39 6.94 7.43 6.77
C GLY A 39 7.17 7.46 5.26
N ASP A 40 8.23 6.77 4.81
CA ASP A 40 8.62 6.75 3.39
C ASP A 40 7.45 6.27 2.50
N LEU A 41 6.73 5.22 2.89
CA LEU A 41 5.57 4.71 2.16
C LEU A 41 4.47 5.78 1.97
N TYR A 42 4.18 6.56 3.00
CA TYR A 42 3.20 7.64 2.93
C TYR A 42 3.67 8.79 2.01
N ASN A 43 4.95 9.16 2.12
CA ASN A 43 5.50 10.32 1.40
C ASN A 43 5.75 10.02 -0.08
N THR A 44 6.20 8.80 -0.42
CA THR A 44 6.56 8.42 -1.80
C THR A 44 5.37 7.95 -2.64
N MET A 45 4.22 7.65 -2.00
CA MET A 45 3.06 7.16 -2.72
C MET A 45 2.51 8.22 -3.68
N THR A 46 2.48 7.86 -4.97
CA THR A 46 2.00 8.72 -6.06
C THR A 46 1.38 7.87 -7.18
N TYR A 47 0.89 8.51 -8.21
CA TYR A 47 0.35 7.86 -9.41
C TYR A 47 0.84 8.55 -10.67
N ASN A 48 0.76 7.84 -11.79
CA ASN A 48 0.97 8.36 -13.13
C ASN A 48 -0.13 7.84 -14.05
N VAL A 49 -0.72 8.72 -14.87
CA VAL A 49 -1.72 8.38 -15.88
C VAL A 49 -1.09 8.65 -17.24
N GLN A 50 -1.05 7.65 -18.10
CA GLN A 50 -0.53 7.73 -19.45
C GLN A 50 -1.66 7.45 -20.44
N THR A 51 -1.78 8.29 -21.45
CA THR A 51 -2.74 8.13 -22.53
C THR A 51 -1.99 7.65 -23.77
N GLU A 52 -2.26 6.43 -24.15
CA GLU A 52 -1.76 5.83 -25.38
C GLU A 52 -2.85 5.87 -26.46
N LYS A 53 -2.50 5.47 -27.69
CA LYS A 53 -3.41 5.54 -28.83
C LYS A 53 -4.70 4.72 -28.63
N ASP A 54 -4.58 3.56 -28.00
CA ASP A 54 -5.66 2.57 -27.90
C ASP A 54 -6.04 2.21 -26.45
N PHE A 55 -5.32 2.74 -25.44
CA PHE A 55 -5.59 2.43 -24.04
C PHE A 55 -5.08 3.54 -23.09
N PHE A 56 -5.57 3.52 -21.88
CA PHE A 56 -5.06 4.31 -20.76
C PHE A 56 -4.33 3.40 -19.79
N LEU A 57 -3.21 3.86 -19.26
CA LEU A 57 -2.44 3.18 -18.23
C LEU A 57 -2.39 4.03 -16.97
N ILE A 58 -2.73 3.43 -15.85
CA ILE A 58 -2.60 4.05 -14.52
C ILE A 58 -1.58 3.25 -13.73
N ASP A 59 -0.46 3.89 -13.40
CA ASP A 59 0.58 3.32 -12.55
C ASP A 59 0.47 3.93 -11.15
N PHE A 60 0.34 3.07 -10.14
CA PHE A 60 0.46 3.47 -8.74
C PHE A 60 1.87 3.15 -8.24
N LEU A 61 2.59 4.17 -7.82
CA LEU A 61 3.98 4.09 -7.40
C LEU A 61 4.05 4.20 -5.87
N MET A 62 4.73 3.26 -5.25
CA MET A 62 4.94 3.25 -3.80
C MET A 62 6.20 2.45 -3.44
N GLU A 63 6.64 2.56 -2.20
CA GLU A 63 7.75 1.75 -1.69
C GLU A 63 7.49 0.24 -1.89
N PRO A 64 8.51 -0.56 -2.29
CA PRO A 64 8.34 -1.98 -2.58
C PRO A 64 7.78 -2.81 -1.42
N TYR A 65 7.98 -2.35 -0.18
CA TYR A 65 7.42 -3.02 0.99
C TYR A 65 5.93 -2.72 1.23
N GLY A 66 5.35 -1.74 0.53
CA GLY A 66 3.94 -1.37 0.65
C GLY A 66 2.99 -2.55 0.44
N LYS A 67 3.29 -3.42 -0.52
CA LYS A 67 2.50 -4.65 -0.78
C LYS A 67 2.43 -5.59 0.42
N PHE A 68 3.48 -5.68 1.23
CA PHE A 68 3.49 -6.50 2.45
C PHE A 68 2.73 -5.85 3.59
N VAL A 69 2.67 -4.53 3.63
CA VAL A 69 1.84 -3.78 4.59
C VAL A 69 0.37 -3.91 4.21
N ASP A 70 0.03 -3.79 2.93
CA ASP A 70 -1.32 -3.85 2.42
C ASP A 70 -1.92 -5.26 2.57
N LYS A 71 -1.29 -6.27 1.96
CA LYS A 71 -1.79 -7.67 1.94
C LYS A 71 -1.38 -8.48 3.17
N GLY A 72 -0.44 -7.97 3.97
CA GLY A 72 0.16 -8.73 5.06
C GLY A 72 1.08 -9.84 4.59
N VAL A 73 1.59 -10.62 5.53
CA VAL A 73 2.41 -11.81 5.27
C VAL A 73 1.98 -12.93 6.21
N GLN A 74 1.69 -14.10 5.68
CA GLN A 74 1.35 -15.28 6.48
C GLN A 74 2.56 -15.73 7.31
N GLY A 75 2.33 -16.10 8.56
CA GLY A 75 3.36 -16.66 9.42
C GLY A 75 3.61 -18.15 9.12
N LYS A 76 4.73 -18.67 9.64
CA LYS A 76 5.06 -20.09 9.50
C LYS A 76 4.15 -21.00 10.34
N THR A 77 3.85 -20.59 11.57
CA THR A 77 3.10 -21.41 12.54
C THR A 77 1.69 -20.92 12.78
N SER A 78 1.45 -19.65 12.61
CA SER A 78 0.14 -19.03 12.74
C SER A 78 0.05 -17.85 11.76
N THR A 79 -1.18 -17.43 11.45
CA THR A 79 -1.40 -16.32 10.52
C THR A 79 -2.54 -15.48 11.04
N TYR A 80 -2.40 -14.15 10.97
CA TYR A 80 -3.51 -13.24 11.24
C TYR A 80 -4.64 -13.47 10.24
N ALA A 81 -5.88 -13.40 10.70
CA ALA A 81 -7.05 -13.64 9.84
C ALA A 81 -7.07 -12.71 8.61
N ALA A 82 -6.70 -11.44 8.79
CA ALA A 82 -6.61 -10.46 7.71
C ALA A 82 -5.55 -10.82 6.65
N SER A 83 -4.54 -11.63 7.01
CA SER A 83 -3.46 -12.05 6.10
C SER A 83 -3.62 -13.48 5.59
N ALA A 84 -4.74 -14.14 5.89
CA ALA A 84 -4.94 -15.56 5.54
C ALA A 84 -4.94 -15.81 4.02
N LEU A 85 -5.38 -14.82 3.23
CA LEU A 85 -5.42 -14.87 1.77
C LEU A 85 -4.20 -14.20 1.10
N SER A 86 -3.19 -13.80 1.88
CA SER A 86 -1.98 -13.19 1.32
C SER A 86 -1.17 -14.19 0.51
N ASP A 87 -0.66 -13.75 -0.64
CA ASP A 87 0.28 -14.50 -1.47
C ASP A 87 1.67 -14.63 -0.81
N PHE A 88 1.94 -13.81 0.21
CA PHE A 88 3.22 -13.75 0.89
C PHE A 88 3.23 -14.62 2.15
N ARG A 89 4.23 -15.48 2.29
CA ARG A 89 4.36 -16.39 3.44
C ARG A 89 5.80 -16.54 3.91
N TYR A 90 6.01 -16.46 5.21
CA TYR A 90 7.30 -16.82 5.80
C TYR A 90 7.55 -18.33 5.72
N GLY A 91 8.81 -18.70 5.49
CA GLY A 91 9.20 -20.11 5.39
C GLY A 91 8.95 -20.76 4.03
N SER A 92 8.57 -19.99 3.01
CA SER A 92 8.44 -20.44 1.62
C SER A 92 9.79 -20.80 0.96
N GLY A 93 10.91 -20.40 1.55
CA GLY A 93 12.25 -20.63 1.00
C GLY A 93 12.68 -19.63 -0.10
N THR A 94 11.80 -18.75 -0.53
CA THR A 94 12.04 -17.81 -1.64
C THR A 94 12.69 -16.48 -1.22
N GLY A 95 12.72 -16.17 0.09
CA GLY A 95 13.29 -14.92 0.61
C GLY A 95 14.77 -15.03 1.00
N PRO A 96 15.49 -13.89 1.09
CA PRO A 96 16.88 -13.89 1.53
C PRO A 96 17.02 -14.39 2.96
N LYS A 97 17.97 -15.33 3.19
CA LYS A 97 18.25 -15.87 4.52
C LYS A 97 18.73 -14.75 5.46
N GLY A 98 18.11 -14.65 6.63
CA GLY A 98 18.51 -13.69 7.68
C GLY A 98 18.07 -12.24 7.44
N GLY A 99 17.44 -11.89 6.30
CA GLY A 99 17.02 -10.53 5.96
C GLY A 99 16.07 -9.92 6.99
N LEU A 100 15.14 -10.71 7.54
CA LEU A 100 14.20 -10.22 8.56
C LEU A 100 14.94 -9.79 9.85
N LYS A 101 15.89 -10.61 10.37
CA LYS A 101 16.67 -10.24 11.56
C LYS A 101 17.48 -8.98 11.32
N LYS A 102 18.12 -8.86 10.14
CA LYS A 102 18.92 -7.69 9.77
C LYS A 102 18.03 -6.44 9.74
N GLY A 103 16.88 -6.46 9.04
CA GLY A 103 15.96 -5.34 8.97
C GLY A 103 15.43 -4.91 10.35
N VAL A 104 15.10 -5.88 11.22
CA VAL A 104 14.66 -5.58 12.59
C VAL A 104 15.80 -4.93 13.41
N THR A 105 17.04 -5.39 13.23
CA THR A 105 18.20 -4.78 13.92
C THR A 105 18.41 -3.33 13.48
N GLU A 106 18.36 -3.06 12.18
CA GLU A 106 18.49 -1.72 11.63
C GLU A 106 17.36 -0.80 12.13
N TRP A 107 16.13 -1.30 12.14
CA TRP A 107 14.99 -0.57 12.69
C TRP A 107 15.15 -0.23 14.16
N LEU A 108 15.56 -1.19 15.00
CA LEU A 108 15.80 -0.96 16.43
C LEU A 108 16.88 0.09 16.68
N ASN A 109 17.96 0.04 15.91
CA ASN A 109 19.04 1.02 16.01
C ASN A 109 18.59 2.43 15.60
N LYS A 110 17.75 2.54 14.56
CA LYS A 110 17.17 3.81 14.11
C LYS A 110 16.20 4.40 15.13
N LYS A 111 15.33 3.56 15.72
CA LYS A 111 14.32 3.98 16.69
C LYS A 111 14.88 4.16 18.12
N LYS A 112 16.08 3.62 18.40
CA LYS A 112 16.71 3.63 19.76
C LYS A 112 15.81 3.06 20.84
N PHE A 113 14.98 2.09 20.49
CA PHE A 113 14.00 1.48 21.35
C PHE A 113 14.60 0.26 22.06
N GLN A 114 14.47 0.17 23.40
CA GLN A 114 14.93 -0.97 24.19
C GLN A 114 13.89 -1.39 25.24
N TRP A 115 13.65 -2.71 25.32
CA TRP A 115 12.87 -3.30 26.38
C TRP A 115 13.69 -3.45 27.66
N ARG A 116 13.00 -3.48 28.78
CA ARG A 116 13.57 -3.86 30.06
C ARG A 116 13.15 -5.30 30.39
N THR A 117 14.05 -6.06 30.98
CA THR A 117 13.74 -7.36 31.59
C THR A 117 12.91 -7.16 32.84
N GLU A 118 12.31 -8.24 33.38
CA GLU A 118 11.60 -8.20 34.68
C GLU A 118 12.47 -7.68 35.81
N LEU A 119 13.77 -7.87 35.75
CA LEU A 119 14.76 -7.33 36.71
C LEU A 119 15.15 -5.87 36.43
N GLY A 120 14.46 -5.17 35.52
CA GLY A 120 14.70 -3.77 35.19
C GLY A 120 15.93 -3.49 34.32
N ARG A 121 16.69 -4.48 33.89
CA ARG A 121 17.87 -4.31 33.02
C ARG A 121 17.44 -4.13 31.56
N PHE A 122 18.16 -3.29 30.83
CA PHE A 122 17.94 -3.15 29.38
C PHE A 122 18.34 -4.43 28.63
N MET A 123 17.48 -4.86 27.73
CA MET A 123 17.75 -6.00 26.84
C MET A 123 18.66 -5.54 25.71
N SER A 124 19.62 -6.39 25.30
CA SER A 124 20.48 -6.06 24.14
C SER A 124 19.67 -5.98 22.84
N TYR A 125 20.10 -5.12 21.91
CA TYR A 125 19.49 -5.02 20.58
C TYR A 125 19.53 -6.34 19.82
N GLU A 126 20.56 -7.14 20.00
CA GLU A 126 20.67 -8.45 19.37
C GLU A 126 19.59 -9.42 19.86
N THR A 127 19.38 -9.50 21.17
CA THR A 127 18.35 -10.36 21.79
C THR A 127 16.96 -9.88 21.34
N MET A 128 16.72 -8.58 21.36
CA MET A 128 15.45 -7.98 20.89
C MET A 128 15.19 -8.27 19.43
N SER A 129 16.21 -8.09 18.57
CA SER A 129 16.09 -8.38 17.14
C SER A 129 15.70 -9.83 16.89
N TRP A 130 16.31 -10.74 17.61
CA TRP A 130 16.01 -12.18 17.50
C TRP A 130 14.56 -12.48 17.93
N LEU A 131 14.11 -11.96 19.07
CA LEU A 131 12.77 -12.18 19.59
C LEU A 131 11.69 -11.60 18.65
N ILE A 132 11.89 -10.37 18.17
CA ILE A 132 10.96 -9.70 17.26
C ILE A 132 10.92 -10.42 15.92
N ALA A 133 12.09 -10.73 15.33
CA ALA A 133 12.16 -11.44 14.06
C ALA A 133 11.53 -12.84 14.15
N ARG A 134 11.76 -13.58 15.25
CA ARG A 134 11.11 -14.88 15.50
C ARG A 134 9.59 -14.75 15.62
N SER A 135 9.10 -13.72 16.31
CA SER A 135 7.66 -13.46 16.46
C SER A 135 7.03 -13.16 15.09
N ILE A 136 7.64 -12.27 14.31
CA ILE A 136 7.17 -11.92 12.95
C ILE A 136 7.22 -13.15 12.04
N TYR A 137 8.29 -13.93 12.06
CA TYR A 137 8.41 -15.13 11.25
C TYR A 137 7.32 -16.17 11.54
N ASN A 138 6.97 -16.34 12.81
CA ASN A 138 6.00 -17.33 13.23
C ASN A 138 4.54 -16.86 13.05
N LYS A 139 4.25 -15.58 13.32
CA LYS A 139 2.88 -15.03 13.31
C LYS A 139 2.53 -14.33 11.99
N GLY A 140 3.53 -13.89 11.24
CA GLY A 140 3.35 -13.08 10.05
C GLY A 140 3.25 -11.58 10.35
N ILE A 141 2.81 -10.84 9.33
CA ILE A 141 2.49 -9.41 9.36
C ILE A 141 1.00 -9.29 9.06
N GLU A 142 0.28 -8.58 9.90
CA GLU A 142 -1.15 -8.34 9.71
C GLU A 142 -1.39 -7.42 8.51
N ALA A 143 -2.33 -7.79 7.62
CA ALA A 143 -2.77 -6.97 6.51
C ALA A 143 -3.58 -5.78 7.03
N ASN A 144 -3.33 -4.58 6.51
CA ASN A 144 -4.13 -3.42 6.85
C ASN A 144 -4.99 -2.91 5.68
N HIS A 145 -4.79 -3.46 4.47
CA HIS A 145 -5.56 -3.13 3.27
C HIS A 145 -5.67 -1.62 2.99
N PHE A 146 -4.59 -0.88 3.27
CA PHE A 146 -4.60 0.58 3.14
C PHE A 146 -4.82 1.04 1.70
N PHE A 147 -4.32 0.26 0.73
CA PHE A 147 -4.42 0.55 -0.69
C PHE A 147 -5.51 -0.29 -1.38
N THR A 148 -5.53 -1.60 -1.16
CA THR A 148 -6.48 -2.51 -1.84
C THR A 148 -7.93 -2.13 -1.57
N LYS A 149 -8.28 -1.84 -0.32
CA LYS A 149 -9.66 -1.49 0.04
C LYS A 149 -10.19 -0.23 -0.64
N PRO A 150 -9.53 0.94 -0.58
CA PRO A 150 -10.00 2.12 -1.31
C PRO A 150 -9.94 1.94 -2.82
N PHE A 151 -8.94 1.21 -3.35
CA PHE A 151 -8.86 0.91 -4.77
C PHE A 151 -10.10 0.14 -5.26
N ASP A 152 -10.48 -0.95 -4.59
CA ASP A 152 -11.63 -1.77 -4.99
C ASP A 152 -12.95 -0.99 -4.86
N GLN A 153 -13.09 -0.16 -3.83
CA GLN A 153 -14.28 0.67 -3.62
C GLN A 153 -14.45 1.72 -4.75
N LEU A 154 -13.41 2.46 -5.05
CA LEU A 154 -13.44 3.49 -6.08
C LEU A 154 -13.51 2.89 -7.49
N LEU A 155 -12.86 1.74 -7.71
CA LEU A 155 -12.93 1.02 -8.99
C LEU A 155 -14.36 0.58 -9.32
N ALA A 156 -15.17 0.24 -8.34
CA ALA A 156 -16.57 -0.14 -8.56
C ALA A 156 -17.44 1.01 -9.11
N GLU A 157 -17.07 2.25 -8.85
CA GLU A 157 -17.76 3.46 -9.31
C GLU A 157 -17.21 3.98 -10.65
N LEU A 158 -15.95 3.73 -10.93
CA LEU A 158 -15.23 4.23 -12.11
C LEU A 158 -15.92 3.97 -13.46
N PRO A 159 -16.53 2.79 -13.74
CA PRO A 159 -17.18 2.55 -15.02
C PRO A 159 -18.29 3.55 -15.36
N LYS A 160 -19.04 4.04 -14.39
CA LYS A 160 -20.10 5.05 -14.58
C LYS A 160 -19.52 6.40 -14.98
N GLU A 161 -18.51 6.85 -14.25
CA GLU A 161 -17.82 8.10 -14.51
C GLU A 161 -17.12 8.10 -15.86
N MET A 162 -16.52 6.96 -16.26
CA MET A 162 -15.89 6.80 -17.56
C MET A 162 -16.91 6.89 -18.70
N VAL A 163 -18.08 6.27 -18.55
CA VAL A 163 -19.16 6.33 -19.56
C VAL A 163 -19.66 7.76 -19.73
N GLU A 164 -19.89 8.48 -18.64
CA GLU A 164 -20.31 9.89 -18.68
C GLU A 164 -19.24 10.77 -19.36
N GLY A 165 -17.97 10.61 -18.96
CA GLY A 165 -16.85 11.35 -19.58
C GLY A 165 -16.72 11.07 -21.06
N PHE A 166 -16.85 9.82 -21.48
CA PHE A 166 -16.80 9.41 -22.87
C PHE A 166 -17.95 10.03 -23.70
N PHE A 167 -19.17 9.98 -23.22
CA PHE A 167 -20.31 10.60 -23.90
C PHE A 167 -20.13 12.10 -24.11
N LEU A 168 -19.63 12.82 -23.13
CA LEU A 168 -19.36 14.25 -23.23
C LEU A 168 -18.25 14.57 -24.25
N ASP A 169 -17.21 13.75 -24.34
CA ASP A 169 -16.15 13.90 -25.33
C ASP A 169 -16.65 13.62 -26.77
N VAL A 170 -17.56 12.64 -26.94
CA VAL A 170 -18.22 12.34 -28.23
C VAL A 170 -19.15 13.50 -28.64
N GLU A 171 -19.98 14.02 -27.73
CA GLU A 171 -20.90 15.13 -28.00
C GLU A 171 -20.12 16.37 -28.46
N GLU A 172 -19.03 16.72 -27.78
CA GLU A 172 -18.17 17.84 -28.18
C GLU A 172 -17.57 17.64 -29.59
N ALA A 173 -17.11 16.41 -29.89
CA ALA A 173 -16.55 16.08 -31.20
C ALA A 173 -17.60 16.22 -32.34
N ILE A 174 -18.84 15.83 -32.08
CA ILE A 174 -19.96 15.98 -33.03
C ILE A 174 -20.26 17.46 -33.27
N ILE A 175 -20.38 18.26 -32.21
CA ILE A 175 -20.67 19.71 -32.30
C ILE A 175 -19.57 20.44 -33.08
N LEU A 176 -18.29 20.11 -32.83
CA LEU A 176 -17.17 20.69 -33.57
C LEU A 176 -17.13 20.25 -35.04
N GLY A 177 -17.57 19.01 -35.35
CA GLY A 177 -17.69 18.51 -36.71
C GLY A 177 -18.78 19.18 -37.53
N GLN A 178 -19.85 19.66 -36.89
CA GLN A 178 -20.96 20.37 -37.55
C GLN A 178 -20.67 21.86 -37.82
N LYS A 179 -19.66 22.45 -37.21
CA LYS A 179 -19.25 23.86 -37.38
C LYS A 179 -18.26 24.07 -38.56
N LYS A 180 -17.93 23.05 -39.30
CA LYS A 180 -17.15 23.10 -40.55
C LYS A 180 -18.05 22.94 -41.75
#